data_cf31c7d899b239184c3a3af9da37ebc4
#
_entry.id   cf31c7d899b239184c3a3af9da37ebc4
#
_cell.length_a   1.000
_cell.length_b   1.000
_cell.length_c   1.000
_cell.angle_alpha   90.00
_cell.angle_beta   90.00
_cell.angle_gamma   90.00
#
_symmetry.space_group_name_H-M   'P 1'
#
loop_
_entity.id
_entity.type
_entity.pdbx_description
1 polymer ?
#
loop_
_entity_poly.entity_id
_entity_poly.type
_entity_poly.pdbx_seq_one_letter_code
_entity_poly.pdbx_strand_id
1 'polypeptide(L)'
;MNEIVGDLWHEHAAGAVVAITTNGMVTKSGKSIMPRGCARQAADRYPELTRLLGSLLINHGNHVFDLGRKLVSFPVEEDPYRNPEMRLIEQSCRELVELTDYKGWQKVVV
;
A
#
# COMPACT_ATOMS: atom_id res chain seq x y z
N MET A 1 -8.96 18.05 10.33
CA MET A 1 -8.40 17.89 9.75
C MET A 1 -8.53 17.45 8.73
N ASN A 2 -8.30 17.39 8.24
CA ASN A 2 -8.42 17.24 7.28
C ASN A 2 -7.99 16.80 6.29
N GLU A 3 -7.93 16.73 5.65
CA GLU A 3 -7.63 16.48 4.51
C GLU A 3 -6.46 15.81 4.35
N ILE A 4 -6.33 14.80 5.05
CA ILE A 4 -5.21 13.92 5.09
C ILE A 4 -4.89 13.34 3.73
N VAL A 5 -5.91 13.00 2.95
CA VAL A 5 -5.70 12.44 1.61
C VAL A 5 -4.95 13.41 0.70
N GLY A 6 -5.31 14.67 0.73
CA GLY A 6 -4.59 15.67 -0.04
C GLY A 6 -3.15 15.81 0.44
N ASP A 7 -2.96 15.70 1.75
CA ASP A 7 -1.63 15.84 2.33
C ASP A 7 -0.71 14.68 1.97
N LEU A 8 -1.24 13.46 1.84
CA LEU A 8 -0.42 12.32 1.44
C LEU A 8 0.26 12.55 0.09
N TRP A 9 -0.49 12.99 -0.90
CA TRP A 9 0.10 13.21 -2.22
C TRP A 9 0.99 14.44 -2.25
N HIS A 10 0.72 15.42 -1.41
CA HIS A 10 1.61 16.55 -1.22
C HIS A 10 2.95 16.08 -0.65
N GLU A 11 2.91 15.24 0.37
CA GLU A 11 4.13 14.68 0.96
C GLU A 11 4.87 13.80 -0.02
N HIS A 12 4.16 13.03 -0.83
CA HIS A 12 4.76 12.20 -1.86
C HIS A 12 5.52 13.07 -2.88
N ALA A 13 4.91 14.16 -3.30
CA ALA A 13 5.54 15.09 -4.24
C ALA A 13 6.78 15.73 -3.63
N ALA A 14 6.81 15.89 -2.31
CA ALA A 14 7.96 16.45 -1.59
C ALA A 14 9.04 15.40 -1.31
N GLY A 15 8.85 14.16 -1.73
CA GLY A 15 9.88 13.11 -1.61
C GLY A 15 9.65 12.09 -0.52
N ALA A 16 8.54 12.16 0.21
CA ALA A 16 8.25 11.17 1.24
C ALA A 16 7.78 9.86 0.61
N VAL A 17 8.05 8.75 1.29
CA VAL A 17 7.47 7.45 0.93
C VAL A 17 6.06 7.42 1.49
N VAL A 18 5.10 6.99 0.68
CA VAL A 18 3.69 6.89 1.08
C VAL A 18 3.29 5.43 1.16
N ALA A 19 2.76 5.03 2.32
CA ALA A 19 2.20 3.70 2.50
C ALA A 19 0.69 3.78 2.22
N ILE A 20 0.23 3.03 1.24
CA ILE A 20 -1.18 3.01 0.86
C ILE A 20 -1.82 1.76 1.44
N THR A 21 -3.01 1.90 2.03
CA THR A 21 -3.72 0.76 2.61
C THR A 21 -4.22 -0.14 1.49
N THR A 22 -3.97 -1.44 1.64
CA THR A 22 -4.27 -2.42 0.60
C THR A 22 -4.97 -3.65 1.19
N ASN A 23 -5.36 -4.57 0.32
CA ASN A 23 -5.96 -5.85 0.69
C ASN A 23 -5.22 -6.99 0.00
N GLY A 24 -5.65 -8.21 0.26
CA GLY A 24 -4.97 -9.39 -0.27
C GLY A 24 -5.63 -10.04 -1.46
N MET A 25 -6.66 -9.44 -2.03
CA MET A 25 -7.37 -10.07 -3.15
C MET A 25 -6.74 -9.78 -4.49
N VAL A 26 -6.80 -10.78 -5.36
CA VAL A 26 -6.27 -10.70 -6.72
C VAL A 26 -7.34 -11.18 -7.68
N THR A 27 -7.51 -10.48 -8.79
CA THR A 27 -8.46 -10.88 -9.82
C THR A 27 -7.94 -12.09 -10.61
N LYS A 28 -8.80 -12.69 -11.43
CA LYS A 28 -8.39 -13.80 -12.28
C LYS A 28 -7.29 -13.42 -13.26
N SER A 29 -7.23 -12.14 -13.62
CA SER A 29 -6.20 -11.65 -14.54
C SER A 29 -4.91 -11.27 -13.84
N GLY A 30 -4.80 -11.48 -12.53
CA GLY A 30 -3.56 -11.25 -11.79
C GLY A 30 -3.39 -9.83 -11.28
N LYS A 31 -4.45 -9.05 -11.20
CA LYS A 31 -4.38 -7.67 -10.71
C LYS A 31 -4.90 -7.59 -9.29
N SER A 32 -4.24 -6.77 -8.45
CA SER A 32 -4.77 -6.46 -7.13
C SER A 32 -6.04 -5.59 -7.27
N ILE A 33 -6.83 -5.56 -6.21
CA ILE A 33 -8.06 -4.77 -6.19
C ILE A 33 -7.79 -3.52 -5.35
N MET A 34 -7.85 -2.36 -5.99
CA MET A 34 -7.58 -1.06 -5.36
C MET A 34 -8.81 -0.17 -5.59
N PRO A 35 -9.90 -0.43 -4.85
CA PRO A 35 -11.21 0.06 -5.24
C PRO A 35 -11.54 1.48 -4.80
N ARG A 36 -10.85 2.01 -3.79
CA ARG A 36 -11.22 3.32 -3.26
C ARG A 36 -10.07 3.92 -2.44
N GLY A 37 -10.24 5.18 -2.08
CA GLY A 37 -9.32 5.88 -1.20
C GLY A 37 -7.95 6.07 -1.81
N CYS A 38 -6.94 6.05 -0.96
CA CYS A 38 -5.57 6.28 -1.38
C CYS A 38 -5.09 5.22 -2.37
N ALA A 39 -5.53 3.97 -2.19
CA ALA A 39 -5.18 2.88 -3.12
C ALA A 39 -5.72 3.16 -4.52
N ARG A 40 -6.98 3.58 -4.62
CA ARG A 40 -7.59 3.92 -5.91
C ARG A 40 -6.86 5.07 -6.56
N GLN A 41 -6.50 6.08 -5.78
CA GLN A 41 -5.75 7.23 -6.29
C GLN A 41 -4.39 6.82 -6.81
N ALA A 42 -3.71 5.92 -6.10
CA ALA A 42 -2.41 5.42 -6.55
C ALA A 42 -2.54 4.65 -7.85
N ALA A 43 -3.57 3.80 -7.98
CA ALA A 43 -3.80 3.04 -9.21
C ALA A 43 -4.13 3.96 -10.38
N ASP A 44 -4.85 5.04 -10.14
CA ASP A 44 -5.17 6.01 -11.19
C ASP A 44 -3.92 6.76 -11.66
N ARG A 45 -3.00 7.07 -10.74
CA ARG A 45 -1.75 7.76 -11.08
C ARG A 45 -0.76 6.82 -11.77
N TYR A 46 -0.71 5.57 -11.34
CA TYR A 46 0.25 4.58 -11.84
C TYR A 46 -0.51 3.28 -12.13
N PRO A 47 -1.14 3.17 -13.30
CA PRO A 47 -2.00 2.01 -13.62
C PRO A 47 -1.31 0.66 -13.51
N GLU A 48 0.00 0.62 -13.68
CA GLU A 48 0.75 -0.65 -13.59
C GLU A 48 0.81 -1.21 -12.16
N LEU A 49 0.46 -0.39 -11.14
CA LEU A 49 0.54 -0.84 -9.74
C LEU A 49 -0.37 -2.03 -9.46
N THR A 50 -1.55 -2.07 -10.07
CA THR A 50 -2.48 -3.19 -9.80
C THR A 50 -1.87 -4.52 -10.24
N ARG A 51 -1.17 -4.53 -11.35
CA ARG A 51 -0.54 -5.74 -11.85
C ARG A 51 0.70 -6.09 -11.04
N LEU A 52 1.50 -5.08 -10.68
CA LEU A 52 2.68 -5.30 -9.85
C LEU A 52 2.31 -5.86 -8.49
N LEU A 53 1.37 -5.22 -7.80
CA LEU A 53 0.94 -5.69 -6.49
C LEU A 53 0.28 -7.06 -6.59
N GLY A 54 -0.52 -7.28 -7.63
CA GLY A 54 -1.13 -8.60 -7.86
C GLY A 54 -0.09 -9.70 -7.95
N SER A 55 0.99 -9.46 -8.68
CA SER A 55 2.07 -10.43 -8.81
C SER A 55 2.75 -10.68 -7.47
N LEU A 56 3.01 -9.64 -6.68
CA LEU A 56 3.62 -9.79 -5.36
C LEU A 56 2.73 -10.57 -4.41
N LEU A 57 1.41 -10.32 -4.45
CA LEU A 57 0.46 -11.05 -3.62
C LEU A 57 0.43 -12.52 -3.98
N ILE A 58 0.43 -12.85 -5.27
CA ILE A 58 0.41 -14.23 -5.71
C ILE A 58 1.68 -14.98 -5.29
N ASN A 59 2.83 -14.33 -5.40
CA ASN A 59 4.11 -14.98 -5.15
C ASN A 59 4.55 -14.96 -3.69
N HIS A 60 4.09 -13.99 -2.90
CA HIS A 60 4.61 -13.80 -1.54
C HIS A 60 3.53 -13.69 -0.47
N GLY A 61 2.26 -13.56 -0.84
CA GLY A 61 1.18 -13.36 0.13
C GLY A 61 0.97 -11.89 0.46
N ASN A 62 0.14 -11.64 1.46
CA ASN A 62 -0.32 -10.29 1.79
C ASN A 62 0.63 -9.63 2.79
N HIS A 63 1.56 -8.85 2.28
CA HIS A 63 2.62 -8.22 3.07
C HIS A 63 2.82 -6.77 2.65
N VAL A 64 3.66 -6.07 3.41
CA VAL A 64 4.15 -4.76 3.03
C VAL A 64 5.18 -4.96 1.93
N PHE A 65 4.98 -4.29 0.80
CA PHE A 65 5.90 -4.37 -0.34
C PHE A 65 6.31 -2.98 -0.80
N ASP A 66 7.57 -2.84 -1.18
CA ASP A 66 8.05 -1.64 -1.88
C ASP A 66 7.57 -1.76 -3.34
N LEU A 67 6.68 -0.85 -3.73
CA LEU A 67 6.09 -0.86 -5.07
C LEU A 67 6.86 0.01 -6.07
N GLY A 68 7.96 0.61 -5.62
CA GLY A 68 8.65 1.61 -6.40
C GLY A 68 7.93 2.95 -6.32
N ARG A 69 8.47 3.97 -6.99
CA ARG A 69 7.87 5.31 -7.04
C ARG A 69 7.58 5.91 -5.67
N LYS A 70 8.32 5.46 -4.64
CA LYS A 70 8.14 5.86 -3.25
C LYS A 70 6.74 5.53 -2.73
N LEU A 71 6.23 4.39 -3.16
CA LEU A 71 4.95 3.85 -2.70
C LEU A 71 5.16 2.47 -2.10
N VAL A 72 4.43 2.20 -1.01
CA VAL A 72 4.52 0.95 -0.28
C VAL A 72 3.11 0.46 0.00
N SER A 73 2.87 -0.85 -0.18
CA SER A 73 1.59 -1.44 0.21
C SER A 73 1.56 -1.65 1.72
N PHE A 74 0.41 -1.38 2.33
CA PHE A 74 0.21 -1.54 3.77
C PHE A 74 -1.10 -2.31 3.96
N PRO A 75 -1.04 -3.65 4.00
CA PRO A 75 -2.27 -4.45 4.07
C PRO A 75 -2.97 -4.29 5.40
N VAL A 76 -4.28 -4.02 5.32
CA VAL A 76 -5.13 -3.87 6.50
C VAL A 76 -6.26 -4.90 6.50
N GLU A 77 -6.49 -5.56 5.36
CA GLU A 77 -7.57 -6.54 5.22
C GLU A 77 -7.20 -7.55 4.14
N GLU A 78 -7.79 -8.75 4.23
CA GLU A 78 -7.61 -9.74 3.17
C GLU A 78 -8.58 -9.50 2.02
N ASP A 79 -9.78 -9.02 2.35
CA ASP A 79 -10.87 -8.83 1.40
C ASP A 79 -11.33 -7.38 1.51
N PRO A 80 -11.39 -6.61 0.41
CA PRO A 80 -11.77 -5.19 0.47
C PRO A 80 -13.22 -4.96 0.89
N TYR A 81 -14.03 -6.02 0.94
CA TYR A 81 -15.43 -5.92 1.32
C TYR A 81 -15.69 -6.33 2.76
N ARG A 82 -14.62 -6.56 3.53
CA ARG A 82 -14.69 -6.87 4.95
C ARG A 82 -14.08 -5.75 5.77
N ASN A 83 -14.24 -5.85 7.09
CA ASN A 83 -13.62 -4.91 8.01
C ASN A 83 -12.12 -5.15 8.08
N PRO A 84 -11.33 -4.11 8.34
CA PRO A 84 -9.90 -4.29 8.58
C PRO A 84 -9.64 -5.22 9.76
N GLU A 85 -8.55 -5.98 9.69
CA GLU A 85 -8.15 -6.92 10.73
C GLU A 85 -6.99 -6.34 11.53
N MET A 86 -7.17 -6.25 12.84
CA MET A 86 -6.13 -5.70 13.71
C MET A 86 -4.84 -6.50 13.64
N ARG A 87 -4.93 -7.83 13.57
CA ARG A 87 -3.78 -8.69 13.46
C ARG A 87 -2.93 -8.33 12.22
N LEU A 88 -3.61 -8.07 11.12
CA LEU A 88 -2.92 -7.74 9.86
C LEU A 88 -2.32 -6.34 9.92
N ILE A 89 -3.02 -5.40 10.54
CA ILE A 89 -2.50 -4.05 10.72
C ILE A 89 -1.24 -4.08 11.58
N GLU A 90 -1.22 -4.88 12.65
CA GLU A 90 -0.04 -5.01 13.50
C GLU A 90 1.12 -5.63 12.74
N GLN A 91 0.85 -6.66 11.95
CA GLN A 91 1.87 -7.25 11.09
C GLN A 91 2.44 -6.22 10.11
N SER A 92 1.56 -5.44 9.48
CA SER A 92 1.98 -4.43 8.52
C SER A 92 2.82 -3.34 9.17
N CYS A 93 2.48 -2.95 10.40
CA CYS A 93 3.30 -1.98 11.13
C CYS A 93 4.72 -2.51 11.35
N ARG A 94 4.86 -3.76 11.77
CA ARG A 94 6.16 -4.36 11.98
C ARG A 94 6.94 -4.44 10.66
N GLU A 95 6.28 -4.89 9.62
CA GLU A 95 6.93 -5.03 8.31
C GLU A 95 7.35 -3.68 7.75
N LEU A 96 6.53 -2.64 7.94
CA LEU A 96 6.87 -1.30 7.47
C LEU A 96 8.09 -0.74 8.20
N VAL A 97 8.17 -0.95 9.52
CA VAL A 97 9.34 -0.51 10.29
C VAL A 97 10.60 -1.20 9.79
N GLU A 98 10.54 -2.52 9.60
CA GLU A 98 11.67 -3.28 9.11
C GLU A 98 12.11 -2.81 7.72
N LEU A 99 11.15 -2.60 6.83
CA LEU A 99 11.46 -2.15 5.48
C LEU A 99 12.05 -0.73 5.48
N THR A 100 11.48 0.15 6.30
CA THR A 100 11.95 1.53 6.43
C THR A 100 13.40 1.56 6.90
N ASP A 101 13.73 0.74 7.91
CA ASP A 101 15.10 0.66 8.41
C ASP A 101 16.05 0.09 7.35
N TYR A 102 15.62 -0.95 6.66
CA TYR A 102 16.44 -1.57 5.63
C TYR A 102 16.74 -0.61 4.48
N LYS A 103 15.73 0.15 4.05
CA LYS A 103 15.88 1.09 2.93
C LYS A 103 16.52 2.42 3.37
N GLY A 104 16.53 2.73 4.66
CA GLY A 104 17.05 3.99 5.15
C GLY A 104 16.14 5.18 4.83
N TRP A 105 14.85 4.97 4.71
CA TRP A 105 13.93 6.06 4.39
C TRP A 105 13.81 7.03 5.55
N GLN A 106 13.84 8.33 5.22
CA GLN A 106 13.81 9.40 6.21
C GLN A 106 12.38 9.73 6.64
N LYS A 107 11.42 9.62 5.71
CA LYS A 107 10.04 10.01 5.98
C LYS A 107 9.09 9.06 5.27
N VAL A 108 8.23 8.42 6.06
CA VAL A 108 7.18 7.53 5.56
C VAL A 108 5.87 8.01 6.15
N VAL A 109 4.87 8.23 5.31
CA VAL A 109 3.53 8.64 5.75
C VAL A 109 2.52 7.57 5.35
N VAL A 110 1.51 7.41 6.21
CA VAL A 110 0.49 6.37 6.01
C VAL A 110 -0.88 7.00 5.91
#